data_8a9a1fffeadda7024561e5e6b76a37b9
#
_entry.id   8a9a1fffeadda7024561e5e6b76a37b9
#
_cell.length_a   1.000
_cell.length_b   1.000
_cell.length_c   1.000
_cell.angle_alpha   90.00
_cell.angle_beta   90.00
_cell.angle_gamma   90.00
#
_symmetry.space_group_name_H-M   'P 1'
#
loop_
_entity.id
_entity.type
_entity.pdbx_description
1 polymer ?
#
loop_
_entity_poly.entity_id
_entity_poly.type
_entity_poly.pdbx_seq_one_letter_code
_entity_poly.pdbx_strand_id
1 'polypeptide(L)'
;ARLMQLLPLLLDASSVPISIDSYHYETMEKALSAGAHMVNDVWGFQYDDGSMAAVTAAYGVPAILMHNQNDTVYEGDIISSMKSFFDRTLSIAFAAGVKEEQIILDPGIGFGKTGEQNMEVLARLDELTQAYPYPWLLGVSRKRFIGTILDLPAEERDEGTAAVNLWGIEKGCTLFRVHDVKTTAREVKMWDALRKQARLQHGGK
;
A
#
# COMPACT_ATOMS: atom_id res chain seq x y z
N ALA A 1 6.52 -16.66 16.19
CA ALA A 1 7.82 -17.25 16.55
C ALA A 1 8.89 -16.99 15.49
N ARG A 2 8.65 -17.27 14.18
CA ARG A 2 9.65 -17.11 13.10
C ARG A 2 10.09 -15.65 12.89
N LEU A 3 9.18 -14.69 12.89
CA LEU A 3 9.49 -13.27 12.75
C LEU A 3 10.51 -12.82 13.80
N MET A 4 10.30 -13.15 15.07
CA MET A 4 11.16 -12.71 16.18
C MET A 4 12.57 -13.31 16.17
N GLN A 5 12.82 -14.36 15.38
CA GLN A 5 14.16 -14.89 15.16
C GLN A 5 14.94 -14.10 14.10
N LEU A 6 14.25 -13.53 13.14
CA LEU A 6 14.85 -12.81 12.01
C LEU A 6 14.90 -11.29 12.23
N LEU A 7 13.89 -10.72 12.89
CA LEU A 7 13.75 -9.28 13.02
C LEU A 7 14.97 -8.58 13.66
N PRO A 8 15.58 -9.08 14.76
CA PRO A 8 16.78 -8.44 15.32
C PRO A 8 17.95 -8.39 14.34
N LEU A 9 18.14 -9.46 13.54
CA LEU A 9 19.19 -9.53 12.53
C LEU A 9 18.94 -8.52 11.39
N LEU A 10 17.66 -8.35 11.00
CA LEU A 10 17.27 -7.40 9.96
C LEU A 10 17.44 -5.96 10.46
N LEU A 11 17.09 -5.67 11.71
CA LEU A 11 17.25 -4.36 12.32
C LEU A 11 18.72 -3.95 12.41
N ASP A 12 19.60 -4.87 12.77
CA ASP A 12 21.05 -4.63 12.84
C ASP A 12 21.67 -4.44 11.45
N ALA A 13 21.20 -5.17 10.44
CA ALA A 13 21.73 -5.14 9.09
C ALA A 13 21.14 -4.01 8.20
N SER A 14 20.01 -3.40 8.58
CA SER A 14 19.27 -2.45 7.73
C SER A 14 19.51 -1.00 8.15
N SER A 15 19.87 -0.16 7.18
CA SER A 15 19.89 1.30 7.34
C SER A 15 18.58 1.99 6.95
N VAL A 16 17.55 1.21 6.54
CA VAL A 16 16.25 1.75 6.14
C VAL A 16 15.14 1.23 7.06
N PRO A 17 14.03 1.96 7.20
CA PRO A 17 12.91 1.52 8.02
C PRO A 17 12.37 0.15 7.61
N ILE A 18 12.00 -0.66 8.61
CA ILE A 18 11.42 -1.99 8.41
C ILE A 18 9.94 -1.93 8.74
N SER A 19 9.09 -2.29 7.77
CA SER A 19 7.66 -2.49 7.98
C SER A 19 7.35 -3.97 8.22
N ILE A 20 6.39 -4.22 9.11
CA ILE A 20 5.93 -5.57 9.44
C ILE A 20 4.56 -5.80 8.82
N ASP A 21 4.46 -6.85 8.02
CA ASP A 21 3.21 -7.28 7.39
C ASP A 21 2.52 -8.33 8.30
N SER A 22 1.53 -7.87 9.04
CA SER A 22 0.72 -8.71 9.91
C SER A 22 -0.59 -8.02 10.26
N TYR A 23 -1.67 -8.79 10.33
CA TYR A 23 -2.97 -8.36 10.86
C TYR A 23 -3.24 -8.91 12.27
N HIS A 24 -2.24 -9.55 12.92
CA HIS A 24 -2.30 -10.00 14.31
C HIS A 24 -1.59 -8.99 15.20
N TYR A 25 -2.35 -8.28 16.04
CA TYR A 25 -1.83 -7.21 16.88
C TYR A 25 -0.74 -7.69 17.87
N GLU A 26 -0.83 -8.90 18.43
CA GLU A 26 0.19 -9.42 19.35
C GLU A 26 1.54 -9.67 18.64
N THR A 27 1.50 -10.00 17.37
CA THR A 27 2.72 -10.13 16.54
C THR A 27 3.30 -8.75 16.25
N MET A 28 2.44 -7.79 15.94
CA MET A 28 2.83 -6.41 15.67
C MET A 28 3.43 -5.74 16.92
N GLU A 29 2.78 -5.86 18.08
CA GLU A 29 3.26 -5.31 19.33
C GLU A 29 4.66 -5.83 19.67
N LYS A 30 4.89 -7.14 19.56
CA LYS A 30 6.22 -7.73 19.76
C LYS A 30 7.25 -7.22 18.76
N ALA A 31 6.88 -7.04 17.51
CA ALA A 31 7.78 -6.54 16.49
C ALA A 31 8.15 -5.07 16.71
N LEU A 32 7.18 -4.23 17.05
CA LEU A 32 7.40 -2.82 17.38
C LEU A 32 8.22 -2.65 18.65
N SER A 33 7.93 -3.46 19.68
CA SER A 33 8.74 -3.53 20.91
C SER A 33 10.19 -3.93 20.65
N ALA A 34 10.44 -4.73 19.62
CA ALA A 34 11.79 -5.12 19.20
C ALA A 34 12.47 -4.08 18.28
N GLY A 35 11.79 -3.00 17.93
CA GLY A 35 12.35 -1.90 17.13
C GLY A 35 11.89 -1.83 15.67
N ALA A 36 10.86 -2.58 15.25
CA ALA A 36 10.26 -2.38 13.93
C ALA A 36 9.69 -0.95 13.78
N HIS A 37 9.65 -0.42 12.57
CA HIS A 37 9.44 1.00 12.33
C HIS A 37 8.05 1.35 11.80
N MET A 38 7.31 0.37 11.24
CA MET A 38 6.07 0.64 10.53
C MET A 38 5.15 -0.58 10.56
N VAL A 39 3.86 -0.33 10.66
CA VAL A 39 2.79 -1.33 10.51
C VAL A 39 2.41 -1.45 9.04
N ASN A 40 2.22 -2.67 8.51
CA ASN A 40 1.49 -2.92 7.28
C ASN A 40 0.33 -3.87 7.60
N ASP A 41 -0.87 -3.31 7.68
CA ASP A 41 -2.08 -4.07 7.98
C ASP A 41 -2.95 -4.26 6.75
N VAL A 42 -3.00 -5.50 6.27
CA VAL A 42 -3.77 -5.89 5.08
C VAL A 42 -5.29 -5.86 5.28
N TRP A 43 -5.78 -5.52 6.47
CA TRP A 43 -7.19 -5.35 6.80
C TRP A 43 -7.58 -3.93 7.22
N GLY A 44 -6.65 -2.98 7.18
CA GLY A 44 -6.95 -1.58 7.48
C GLY A 44 -7.58 -1.37 8.86
N PHE A 45 -7.09 -2.03 9.88
CA PHE A 45 -7.61 -2.02 11.26
C PHE A 45 -9.02 -2.61 11.45
N GLN A 46 -9.55 -3.35 10.45
CA GLN A 46 -10.91 -3.89 10.52
C GLN A 46 -10.96 -5.39 10.80
N TYR A 47 -9.81 -6.04 11.07
CA TYR A 47 -9.75 -7.47 11.36
C TYR A 47 -10.10 -7.80 12.82
N ASP A 48 -9.69 -6.95 13.74
CA ASP A 48 -9.86 -7.12 15.19
C ASP A 48 -10.79 -6.05 15.79
N ASP A 49 -10.87 -6.01 17.10
CA ASP A 49 -11.69 -5.09 17.89
C ASP A 49 -11.08 -3.68 18.08
N GLY A 50 -10.08 -3.30 17.28
CA GLY A 50 -9.32 -2.06 17.39
C GLY A 50 -7.96 -2.20 18.10
N SER A 51 -7.59 -3.41 18.50
CA SER A 51 -6.32 -3.68 19.19
C SER A 51 -5.12 -3.33 18.31
N MET A 52 -5.15 -3.59 16.99
CA MET A 52 -4.08 -3.19 16.06
C MET A 52 -3.93 -1.67 15.99
N ALA A 53 -5.03 -0.94 15.92
CA ALA A 53 -5.01 0.53 15.91
C ALA A 53 -4.45 1.09 17.23
N ALA A 54 -4.85 0.52 18.38
CA ALA A 54 -4.35 0.91 19.70
C ALA A 54 -2.83 0.68 19.84
N VAL A 55 -2.33 -0.47 19.39
CA VAL A 55 -0.89 -0.76 19.33
C VAL A 55 -0.16 0.25 18.45
N THR A 56 -0.69 0.53 17.25
CA THR A 56 -0.10 1.51 16.32
C THR A 56 -0.01 2.90 16.95
N ALA A 57 -1.07 3.35 17.61
CA ALA A 57 -1.11 4.64 18.31
C ALA A 57 -0.11 4.69 19.47
N ALA A 58 -0.04 3.64 20.29
CA ALA A 58 0.85 3.55 21.45
C ALA A 58 2.33 3.65 21.07
N TYR A 59 2.74 3.06 19.94
CA TYR A 59 4.12 3.13 19.44
C TYR A 59 4.39 4.37 18.58
N GLY A 60 3.37 5.10 18.14
CA GLY A 60 3.51 6.32 17.36
C GLY A 60 4.13 6.11 15.97
N VAL A 61 4.01 4.92 15.40
CA VAL A 61 4.63 4.55 14.12
C VAL A 61 3.69 4.75 12.93
N PRO A 62 4.19 4.96 11.71
CA PRO A 62 3.37 4.96 10.51
C PRO A 62 2.67 3.61 10.27
N ALA A 63 1.48 3.67 9.64
CA ALA A 63 0.70 2.49 9.29
C ALA A 63 0.23 2.53 7.84
N ILE A 64 0.51 1.46 7.10
CA ILE A 64 -0.07 1.19 5.79
C ILE A 64 -1.36 0.42 6.03
N LEU A 65 -2.48 1.04 5.65
CA LEU A 65 -3.84 0.54 5.86
C LEU A 65 -4.43 0.14 4.51
N MET A 66 -4.57 -1.16 4.30
CA MET A 66 -4.95 -1.71 3.01
C MET A 66 -6.44 -2.07 2.99
N HIS A 67 -7.10 -1.77 1.84
CA HIS A 67 -8.43 -2.28 1.54
C HIS A 67 -8.41 -3.78 1.30
N ASN A 68 -9.25 -4.52 2.03
CA ASN A 68 -9.44 -5.94 1.86
C ASN A 68 -10.89 -6.35 2.20
N GLN A 69 -11.32 -7.51 1.66
CA GLN A 69 -12.56 -8.19 2.05
C GLN A 69 -12.45 -9.70 1.78
N ASN A 70 -13.36 -10.49 2.37
CA ASN A 70 -13.30 -11.94 2.32
C ASN A 70 -13.70 -12.54 0.97
N ASP A 71 -14.48 -11.82 0.17
CA ASP A 71 -15.00 -12.25 -1.12
C ASP A 71 -14.71 -11.21 -2.21
N THR A 72 -15.33 -11.35 -3.38
CA THR A 72 -15.22 -10.44 -4.51
C THR A 72 -16.55 -9.79 -4.87
N VAL A 73 -17.52 -9.79 -3.94
CA VAL A 73 -18.84 -9.21 -4.16
C VAL A 73 -18.86 -7.78 -3.66
N TYR A 74 -19.22 -6.85 -4.52
CA TYR A 74 -19.39 -5.43 -4.20
C TYR A 74 -20.86 -5.05 -4.45
N GLU A 75 -21.50 -4.49 -3.45
CA GLU A 75 -22.84 -3.91 -3.61
C GLU A 75 -22.72 -2.53 -4.29
N GLY A 76 -23.00 -2.47 -5.59
CA GLY A 76 -22.93 -1.25 -6.38
C GLY A 76 -21.50 -0.93 -6.87
N ASP A 77 -21.14 0.33 -6.86
CA ASP A 77 -19.86 0.81 -7.38
C ASP A 77 -18.69 0.44 -6.47
N ILE A 78 -17.68 -0.22 -7.03
CA ILE A 78 -16.51 -0.70 -6.28
C ILE A 78 -15.73 0.46 -5.61
N ILE A 79 -15.57 1.59 -6.28
CA ILE A 79 -14.85 2.75 -5.71
C ILE A 79 -15.62 3.33 -4.53
N SER A 80 -16.94 3.41 -4.61
CA SER A 80 -17.79 3.85 -3.50
C SER A 80 -17.70 2.92 -2.30
N SER A 81 -17.70 1.61 -2.53
CA SER A 81 -17.50 0.60 -1.48
C SER A 81 -16.13 0.71 -0.83
N MET A 82 -15.07 0.93 -1.62
CA MET A 82 -13.72 1.15 -1.11
C MET A 82 -13.61 2.45 -0.29
N LYS A 83 -14.27 3.52 -0.71
CA LYS A 83 -14.33 4.78 0.09
C LYS A 83 -14.99 4.52 1.44
N SER A 84 -16.13 3.83 1.48
CA SER A 84 -16.80 3.47 2.74
C SER A 84 -15.90 2.62 3.66
N PHE A 85 -15.09 1.72 3.08
CA PHE A 85 -14.09 0.97 3.84
C PHE A 85 -13.02 1.88 4.45
N PHE A 86 -12.46 2.81 3.67
CA PHE A 86 -11.43 3.74 4.18
C PHE A 86 -11.99 4.72 5.19
N ASP A 87 -13.21 5.20 5.04
CA ASP A 87 -13.88 6.05 6.04
C ASP A 87 -13.98 5.33 7.40
N ARG A 88 -14.34 4.04 7.39
CA ARG A 88 -14.35 3.21 8.60
C ARG A 88 -12.95 2.99 9.16
N THR A 89 -11.96 2.67 8.31
CA THR A 89 -10.55 2.52 8.68
C THR A 89 -10.04 3.77 9.41
N LEU A 90 -10.27 4.94 8.85
CA LEU A 90 -9.84 6.23 9.42
C LEU A 90 -10.58 6.52 10.74
N SER A 91 -11.86 6.21 10.82
CA SER A 91 -12.62 6.34 12.06
C SER A 91 -12.03 5.48 13.19
N ILE A 92 -11.66 4.22 12.91
CA ILE A 92 -11.01 3.33 13.88
C ILE A 92 -9.64 3.89 14.27
N ALA A 93 -8.84 4.31 13.29
CA ALA A 93 -7.50 4.84 13.52
C ALA A 93 -7.54 6.06 14.46
N PHE A 94 -8.38 7.04 14.16
CA PHE A 94 -8.47 8.27 14.96
C PHE A 94 -9.09 8.05 16.33
N ALA A 95 -10.08 7.16 16.45
CA ALA A 95 -10.65 6.78 17.75
C ALA A 95 -9.60 6.11 18.67
N ALA A 96 -8.63 5.40 18.10
CA ALA A 96 -7.51 4.82 18.84
C ALA A 96 -6.37 5.80 19.14
N GLY A 97 -6.39 7.01 18.56
CA GLY A 97 -5.34 8.03 18.73
C GLY A 97 -4.20 7.99 17.71
N VAL A 98 -4.35 7.24 16.62
CA VAL A 98 -3.42 7.31 15.46
C VAL A 98 -3.55 8.68 14.82
N LYS A 99 -2.43 9.33 14.52
CA LYS A 99 -2.42 10.69 13.96
C LYS A 99 -2.46 10.67 12.44
N GLU A 100 -2.89 11.77 11.83
CA GLU A 100 -2.99 11.91 10.37
C GLU A 100 -1.64 11.64 9.67
N GLU A 101 -0.55 12.14 10.21
CA GLU A 101 0.80 11.97 9.67
C GLU A 101 1.33 10.52 9.69
N GLN A 102 0.64 9.63 10.40
CA GLN A 102 0.98 8.19 10.46
C GLN A 102 0.27 7.37 9.38
N ILE A 103 -0.73 7.94 8.68
CA ILE A 103 -1.59 7.21 7.76
C ILE A 103 -0.96 7.10 6.36
N ILE A 104 -0.94 5.88 5.84
CA ILE A 104 -0.66 5.55 4.44
C ILE A 104 -1.78 4.62 3.99
N LEU A 105 -2.40 4.87 2.83
CA LEU A 105 -3.46 4.03 2.30
C LEU A 105 -2.97 3.13 1.16
N ASP A 106 -3.53 1.92 1.04
CA ASP A 106 -3.23 0.97 -0.05
C ASP A 106 -4.56 0.45 -0.63
N PRO A 107 -4.82 0.56 -1.95
CA PRO A 107 -6.07 0.11 -2.57
C PRO A 107 -6.26 -1.42 -2.54
N GLY A 108 -5.26 -2.18 -2.13
CA GLY A 108 -5.36 -3.63 -1.99
C GLY A 108 -5.55 -4.36 -3.31
N ILE A 109 -4.81 -3.97 -4.36
CA ILE A 109 -4.85 -4.68 -5.63
C ILE A 109 -4.47 -6.15 -5.43
N GLY A 110 -5.32 -7.07 -5.90
CA GLY A 110 -5.14 -8.51 -5.74
C GLY A 110 -5.72 -9.10 -4.43
N PHE A 111 -6.44 -8.29 -3.64
CA PHE A 111 -7.13 -8.72 -2.42
C PHE A 111 -8.63 -8.42 -2.51
N GLY A 112 -9.47 -9.41 -2.24
CA GLY A 112 -10.93 -9.26 -2.29
C GLY A 112 -11.46 -8.74 -3.63
N LYS A 113 -10.79 -9.01 -4.76
CA LYS A 113 -11.12 -8.49 -6.09
C LYS A 113 -10.84 -9.53 -7.17
N THR A 114 -11.72 -9.61 -8.16
CA THR A 114 -11.48 -10.36 -9.41
C THR A 114 -10.40 -9.67 -10.26
N GLY A 115 -9.94 -10.31 -11.34
CA GLY A 115 -9.01 -9.70 -12.30
C GLY A 115 -9.56 -8.41 -12.91
N GLU A 116 -10.83 -8.43 -13.32
CA GLU A 116 -11.54 -7.28 -13.90
C GLU A 116 -11.70 -6.13 -12.90
N GLN A 117 -12.08 -6.44 -11.66
CA GLN A 117 -12.22 -5.46 -10.59
C GLN A 117 -10.87 -4.81 -10.24
N ASN A 118 -9.77 -5.56 -10.27
CA ASN A 118 -8.43 -4.96 -10.09
C ASN A 118 -8.12 -3.97 -11.20
N MET A 119 -8.44 -4.28 -12.45
CA MET A 119 -8.25 -3.37 -13.58
C MET A 119 -9.17 -2.14 -13.49
N GLU A 120 -10.42 -2.30 -13.06
CA GLU A 120 -11.34 -1.18 -12.83
C GLU A 120 -10.79 -0.24 -11.76
N VAL A 121 -10.36 -0.78 -10.60
CA VAL A 121 -9.76 0.04 -9.52
C VAL A 121 -8.50 0.77 -9.99
N LEU A 122 -7.63 0.11 -10.76
CA LEU A 122 -6.43 0.75 -11.32
C LEU A 122 -6.78 1.86 -12.32
N ALA A 123 -7.78 1.66 -13.16
CA ALA A 123 -8.23 2.67 -14.12
C ALA A 123 -8.80 3.92 -13.43
N ARG A 124 -9.50 3.72 -12.32
CA ARG A 124 -10.19 4.75 -11.52
C ARG A 124 -9.46 5.13 -10.22
N LEU A 125 -8.16 4.82 -10.13
CA LEU A 125 -7.37 4.98 -8.89
C LEU A 125 -7.30 6.43 -8.42
N ASP A 126 -7.34 7.40 -9.32
CA ASP A 126 -7.41 8.83 -9.02
C ASP A 126 -8.66 9.24 -8.24
N GLU A 127 -9.78 8.51 -8.37
CA GLU A 127 -10.98 8.77 -7.56
C GLU A 127 -10.76 8.44 -6.07
N LEU A 128 -9.83 7.53 -5.75
CA LEU A 128 -9.41 7.22 -4.38
C LEU A 128 -8.33 8.20 -3.89
N THR A 129 -7.27 8.40 -4.69
CA THR A 129 -6.13 9.23 -4.28
C THR A 129 -6.50 10.71 -4.10
N GLN A 130 -7.53 11.20 -4.80
CA GLN A 130 -8.05 12.57 -4.65
C GLN A 130 -9.07 12.69 -3.50
N ALA A 131 -9.69 11.58 -3.08
CA ALA A 131 -10.66 11.60 -1.99
C ALA A 131 -10.03 11.74 -0.60
N TYR A 132 -8.77 11.33 -0.45
CA TYR A 132 -8.07 11.31 0.84
C TYR A 132 -6.70 11.98 0.73
N PRO A 133 -6.34 12.89 1.67
CA PRO A 133 -5.09 13.68 1.61
C PRO A 133 -3.86 12.90 2.11
N TYR A 134 -3.93 11.58 2.17
CA TYR A 134 -2.85 10.73 2.67
C TYR A 134 -1.98 10.18 1.54
N PRO A 135 -0.70 9.83 1.81
CA PRO A 135 0.10 9.07 0.88
C PRO A 135 -0.56 7.74 0.49
N TRP A 136 -0.45 7.36 -0.78
CA TRP A 136 -0.95 6.09 -1.29
C TRP A 136 0.18 5.16 -1.68
N LEU A 137 0.15 3.94 -1.15
CA LEU A 137 1.03 2.85 -1.54
C LEU A 137 0.35 1.99 -2.59
N LEU A 138 1.09 1.62 -3.63
CA LEU A 138 0.64 0.67 -4.64
C LEU A 138 1.53 -0.58 -4.62
N GLY A 139 0.92 -1.72 -4.28
CA GLY A 139 1.59 -3.02 -4.20
C GLY A 139 1.10 -3.96 -5.30
N VAL A 140 1.60 -3.82 -6.53
CA VAL A 140 1.16 -4.61 -7.71
C VAL A 140 2.21 -5.61 -8.22
N SER A 141 3.41 -5.59 -7.63
CA SER A 141 4.56 -6.32 -8.15
C SER A 141 4.29 -7.80 -8.33
N ARG A 142 4.47 -8.26 -9.57
CA ARG A 142 4.33 -9.65 -10.02
C ARG A 142 2.95 -10.28 -9.78
N LYS A 143 1.92 -9.46 -9.54
CA LYS A 143 0.57 -9.96 -9.20
C LYS A 143 -0.07 -10.68 -10.38
N ARG A 144 -1.03 -11.55 -10.03
CA ARG A 144 -1.68 -12.50 -10.94
C ARG A 144 -2.33 -11.83 -12.15
N PHE A 145 -2.96 -10.67 -11.99
CA PHE A 145 -3.61 -9.96 -13.10
C PHE A 145 -2.63 -9.57 -14.20
N ILE A 146 -1.37 -9.18 -13.84
CA ILE A 146 -0.30 -8.91 -14.81
C ILE A 146 0.01 -10.18 -15.61
N GLY A 147 0.19 -11.31 -14.91
CA GLY A 147 0.44 -12.59 -15.56
C GLY A 147 -0.70 -13.07 -16.44
N THR A 148 -1.95 -12.78 -16.08
CA THR A 148 -3.11 -13.10 -16.92
C THR A 148 -3.14 -12.28 -18.22
N ILE A 149 -2.74 -11.01 -18.16
CA ILE A 149 -2.76 -10.11 -19.33
C ILE A 149 -1.58 -10.41 -20.26
N LEU A 150 -0.39 -10.66 -19.70
CA LEU A 150 0.84 -10.84 -20.48
C LEU A 150 1.13 -12.31 -20.82
N ASP A 151 0.37 -13.26 -20.26
CA ASP A 151 0.62 -14.71 -20.34
C ASP A 151 2.02 -15.08 -19.86
N LEU A 152 2.43 -14.55 -18.69
CA LEU A 152 3.78 -14.71 -18.13
C LEU A 152 3.78 -15.33 -16.74
N PRO A 153 4.78 -16.16 -16.40
CA PRO A 153 5.02 -16.62 -15.03
C PRO A 153 5.43 -15.46 -14.11
N ALA A 154 5.38 -15.66 -12.79
CA ALA A 154 5.53 -14.57 -11.81
C ALA A 154 6.89 -13.85 -11.91
N GLU A 155 7.94 -14.58 -12.17
CA GLU A 155 9.33 -14.10 -12.29
C GLU A 155 9.57 -13.21 -13.51
N GLU A 156 8.70 -13.27 -14.51
CA GLU A 156 8.80 -12.53 -15.78
C GLU A 156 7.81 -11.36 -15.87
N ARG A 157 7.27 -10.86 -14.73
CA ARG A 157 6.23 -9.80 -14.70
C ARG A 157 6.77 -8.41 -14.35
N ASP A 158 8.07 -8.21 -14.34
CA ASP A 158 8.64 -6.95 -13.84
C ASP A 158 8.37 -5.78 -14.80
N GLU A 159 8.36 -5.98 -16.12
CA GLU A 159 7.98 -4.94 -17.09
C GLU A 159 6.49 -4.54 -16.94
N GLY A 160 5.62 -5.52 -16.72
CA GLY A 160 4.21 -5.25 -16.41
C GLY A 160 4.04 -4.54 -15.07
N THR A 161 4.84 -4.88 -14.07
CA THR A 161 4.89 -4.16 -12.79
C THR A 161 5.30 -2.70 -12.99
N ALA A 162 6.36 -2.46 -13.77
CA ALA A 162 6.83 -1.12 -14.11
C ALA A 162 5.74 -0.25 -14.76
N ALA A 163 5.07 -0.78 -15.77
CA ALA A 163 3.98 -0.08 -16.46
C ALA A 163 2.85 0.33 -15.49
N VAL A 164 2.44 -0.58 -14.58
CA VAL A 164 1.38 -0.30 -13.60
C VAL A 164 1.87 0.68 -12.52
N ASN A 165 3.14 0.63 -12.11
CA ASN A 165 3.70 1.60 -11.17
C ASN A 165 3.72 3.01 -11.75
N LEU A 166 4.16 3.18 -13.00
CA LEU A 166 4.15 4.47 -13.69
C LEU A 166 2.72 5.01 -13.85
N TRP A 167 1.75 4.15 -14.18
CA TRP A 167 0.34 4.49 -14.14
C TRP A 167 -0.11 4.94 -12.75
N GLY A 168 0.30 4.23 -11.70
CA GLY A 168 0.01 4.58 -10.31
C GLY A 168 0.53 5.97 -9.93
N ILE A 169 1.73 6.37 -10.41
CA ILE A 169 2.26 7.73 -10.20
C ILE A 169 1.34 8.77 -10.83
N GLU A 170 0.89 8.55 -12.07
CA GLU A 170 -0.05 9.47 -12.74
C GLU A 170 -1.40 9.57 -12.00
N LYS A 171 -1.81 8.49 -11.36
CA LYS A 171 -3.02 8.42 -10.56
C LYS A 171 -2.85 8.87 -9.10
N GLY A 172 -1.66 9.36 -8.69
CA GLY A 172 -1.42 9.98 -7.39
C GLY A 172 -0.77 9.09 -6.33
N CYS A 173 -0.37 7.85 -6.65
CA CYS A 173 0.41 7.04 -5.72
C CYS A 173 1.83 7.58 -5.56
N THR A 174 2.36 7.48 -4.34
CA THR A 174 3.68 8.02 -3.96
C THR A 174 4.63 6.98 -3.39
N LEU A 175 4.11 5.81 -2.97
CA LEU A 175 4.89 4.69 -2.47
C LEU A 175 4.62 3.43 -3.29
N PHE A 176 5.65 2.61 -3.49
CA PHE A 176 5.55 1.39 -4.28
C PHE A 176 6.19 0.22 -3.54
N ARG A 177 5.45 -0.88 -3.39
CA ARG A 177 5.97 -2.12 -2.80
C ARG A 177 6.28 -3.11 -3.92
N VAL A 178 7.57 -3.36 -4.16
CA VAL A 178 8.06 -4.14 -5.31
C VAL A 178 9.11 -5.18 -4.91
N HIS A 179 9.29 -6.21 -5.74
CA HIS A 179 10.35 -7.21 -5.57
C HIS A 179 11.69 -6.68 -6.09
N ASP A 180 11.72 -6.08 -7.29
CA ASP A 180 12.92 -5.44 -7.84
C ASP A 180 12.95 -3.95 -7.53
N VAL A 181 13.46 -3.62 -6.34
CA VAL A 181 13.60 -2.23 -5.89
C VAL A 181 14.57 -1.45 -6.76
N LYS A 182 15.68 -2.08 -7.18
CA LYS A 182 16.74 -1.39 -7.94
C LYS A 182 16.24 -0.90 -9.29
N THR A 183 15.57 -1.74 -10.05
CA THR A 183 15.00 -1.39 -11.35
C THR A 183 13.89 -0.36 -11.20
N THR A 184 12.92 -0.61 -10.31
CA THR A 184 11.81 0.31 -10.06
C THR A 184 12.28 1.71 -9.64
N ALA A 185 13.30 1.81 -8.78
CA ALA A 185 13.84 3.12 -8.39
C ALA A 185 14.44 3.91 -9.57
N ARG A 186 15.02 3.22 -10.57
CA ARG A 186 15.55 3.85 -11.79
C ARG A 186 14.42 4.31 -12.71
N GLU A 187 13.37 3.51 -12.85
CA GLU A 187 12.17 3.85 -13.64
C GLU A 187 11.47 5.08 -13.06
N VAL A 188 11.21 5.10 -11.77
CA VAL A 188 10.60 6.24 -11.08
C VAL A 188 11.47 7.50 -11.22
N LYS A 189 12.80 7.38 -11.05
CA LYS A 189 13.72 8.51 -11.22
C LYS A 189 13.68 9.08 -12.64
N MET A 190 13.60 8.22 -13.66
CA MET A 190 13.50 8.66 -15.06
C MET A 190 12.16 9.34 -15.32
N TRP A 191 11.07 8.78 -14.77
CA TRP A 191 9.75 9.35 -14.86
C TRP A 191 9.66 10.75 -14.24
N ASP A 192 10.20 10.93 -13.03
CA ASP A 192 10.26 12.22 -12.35
C ASP A 192 11.02 13.28 -13.15
N ALA A 193 12.13 12.88 -13.78
CA ALA A 193 12.89 13.77 -14.64
C ALA A 193 12.07 14.26 -15.85
N LEU A 194 11.32 13.34 -16.50
CA LEU A 194 10.43 13.68 -17.62
C LEU A 194 9.28 14.61 -17.18
N ARG A 195 8.63 14.30 -16.05
CA ARG A 195 7.54 15.14 -15.50
C ARG A 195 8.02 16.53 -15.12
N LYS A 196 9.20 16.63 -14.53
CA LYS A 196 9.81 17.93 -14.21
C LYS A 196 10.01 18.78 -15.45
N GLN A 197 10.53 18.18 -16.53
CA GLN A 197 10.76 18.87 -17.80
C GLN A 197 9.44 19.30 -18.47
N ALA A 198 8.43 18.43 -18.48
CA ALA A 198 7.12 18.75 -19.03
C ALA A 198 6.45 19.94 -18.31
N ARG A 199 6.54 20.01 -16.98
CA ARG A 199 6.02 21.13 -16.18
C ARG A 199 6.71 22.46 -16.49
N LEU A 200 8.03 22.45 -16.72
CA LEU A 200 8.78 23.64 -17.09
C LEU A 200 8.35 24.21 -18.44
N GLN A 201 7.94 23.37 -19.39
CA GLN A 201 7.47 23.80 -20.71
C GLN A 201 6.01 24.33 -20.70
N HIS A 202 5.17 23.87 -19.76
CA HIS A 202 3.75 24.27 -19.67
C HIS A 202 3.50 25.34 -18.60
N GLY A 203 4.43 25.58 -17.68
CA GLY A 203 4.34 26.57 -16.59
C GLY A 203 4.81 27.98 -16.97
N GLY A 204 5.14 28.22 -18.23
CA GLY A 204 5.60 29.51 -18.76
C GLY A 204 4.52 30.32 -19.51
N LYS A 205 3.22 30.10 -19.16
CA LYS A 205 2.13 30.94 -19.68
C LYS A 205 1.34 31.55 -18.54
#